data_e73e2d9dffdab55c3f6e6f8493d8f289
#
_entry.id   e73e2d9dffdab55c3f6e6f8493d8f289
#
_cell.length_a   1.000
_cell.length_b   1.000
_cell.length_c   1.000
_cell.angle_alpha   90.00
_cell.angle_beta   90.00
_cell.angle_gamma   90.00
#
_symmetry.space_group_name_H-M   'P 1'
#
loop_
_entity.id
_entity.type
_entity.pdbx_description
1 polymer ?
#
loop_
_entity_poly.entity_id
_entity_poly.type
_entity_poly.pdbx_seq_one_letter_code
_entity_poly.pdbx_strand_id
1 'polypeptide(L)'
;MSDAEERRSAYMEENKKLEFRGGSFMALIPFAIFIIITIALSFFNAADQNMMIGAGVIGLLVGMFFAKNLGEYWDVVLEGLGSKVAMTAVMLWLVVGIYGNILNRGQIVEGLVWLSVKINVSGAAFTVAAFIFAAVFAMATGSGFGTISTMSFILYPAGILLGSNPAVLAGAILSGAAVGDNLAPVSDTAIIASSSQEYMHKDGVADIGSTVRTRAKFVLIAGVIAAVLFFVFGGAGEATDAAEAAALLKEYQNPKGLLLLIPTILVIILAVKGVNIFAALGTGIVAAAAIGIAAGLFPLSALFSLKDGKAVGAIPEGVAGMTTVSIVLILVVAMGNMLVKSGCMDTIVDWMNEKVIKTPRGAEVAIWLLATIFGILIAAINTIANICVAPFVNAVGKKNGLHPYRRTEILATTICSFPFFLPFGGCVLLLLGGVSSMMDTYPFLPELGASDMMFTTFYSWAIWIVMFIVCIIGWGRSFEGKNGEYVLAKERKEEK
;
A
#
# COMPACT_ATOMS: atom_id res chain seq x y z
N MET A 1 -17.68 -21.48 -36.58
CA MET A 1 -16.26 -21.39 -36.14
C MET A 1 -15.97 -22.58 -35.27
N SER A 2 -14.82 -23.22 -35.38
CA SER A 2 -14.46 -24.32 -34.49
C SER A 2 -14.05 -23.75 -33.13
N ASP A 3 -14.23 -24.53 -32.05
CA ASP A 3 -13.83 -24.18 -30.67
C ASP A 3 -12.34 -23.75 -30.58
N ALA A 4 -11.51 -24.25 -31.53
CA ALA A 4 -10.11 -23.88 -31.69
C ALA A 4 -9.92 -22.49 -32.34
N GLU A 5 -10.81 -22.08 -33.25
CA GLU A 5 -10.80 -20.74 -33.86
C GLU A 5 -11.32 -19.69 -32.89
N GLU A 6 -12.31 -20.01 -32.06
CA GLU A 6 -12.77 -19.13 -30.98
C GLU A 6 -11.69 -18.92 -29.91
N ARG A 7 -11.03 -20.00 -29.48
CA ARG A 7 -9.90 -19.89 -28.54
C ARG A 7 -8.71 -19.13 -29.11
N ARG A 8 -8.44 -19.30 -30.41
CA ARG A 8 -7.37 -18.57 -31.10
C ARG A 8 -7.72 -17.10 -31.28
N SER A 9 -8.99 -16.79 -31.59
CA SER A 9 -9.50 -15.42 -31.67
C SER A 9 -9.46 -14.73 -30.31
N ALA A 10 -9.94 -15.39 -29.25
CA ALA A 10 -9.88 -14.89 -27.89
C ALA A 10 -8.42 -14.64 -27.41
N TYR A 11 -7.49 -15.58 -27.72
CA TYR A 11 -6.07 -15.41 -27.41
C TYR A 11 -5.43 -14.26 -28.20
N MET A 12 -5.83 -14.04 -29.44
CA MET A 12 -5.33 -12.95 -30.28
C MET A 12 -5.93 -11.58 -29.85
N GLU A 13 -7.18 -11.55 -29.37
CA GLU A 13 -7.79 -10.36 -28.77
C GLU A 13 -7.15 -10.01 -27.42
N GLU A 14 -6.92 -11.01 -26.57
CA GLU A 14 -6.29 -10.84 -25.26
C GLU A 14 -4.85 -10.29 -25.33
N ASN A 15 -4.12 -10.58 -26.44
CA ASN A 15 -2.75 -10.14 -26.68
C ASN A 15 -2.62 -8.94 -27.64
N LYS A 16 -3.70 -8.29 -28.00
CA LYS A 16 -3.65 -7.13 -28.89
C LYS A 16 -2.99 -5.95 -28.19
N LYS A 17 -1.84 -5.50 -28.70
CA LYS A 17 -1.12 -4.36 -28.14
C LYS A 17 -1.82 -3.05 -28.48
N LEU A 18 -2.07 -2.20 -27.49
CA LEU A 18 -2.57 -0.84 -27.71
C LEU A 18 -1.49 0.00 -28.40
N GLU A 19 -1.81 0.52 -29.60
CA GLU A 19 -0.86 1.28 -30.41
C GLU A 19 -1.08 2.79 -30.30
N PHE A 20 0.03 3.53 -30.20
CA PHE A 20 0.06 4.99 -30.13
C PHE A 20 0.78 5.61 -31.34
N ARG A 21 0.36 6.84 -31.73
CA ARG A 21 1.01 7.67 -32.73
C ARG A 21 2.28 8.30 -32.14
N GLY A 22 3.41 7.74 -32.29
CA GLY A 22 4.67 8.19 -31.67
C GLY A 22 5.33 7.14 -30.77
N GLY A 23 4.78 5.90 -30.81
CA GLY A 23 5.34 4.76 -30.11
C GLY A 23 4.77 4.52 -28.72
N SER A 24 5.21 3.43 -28.09
CA SER A 24 4.65 2.94 -26.82
C SER A 24 4.81 3.91 -25.65
N PHE A 25 5.81 4.79 -25.67
CA PHE A 25 6.02 5.81 -24.63
C PHE A 25 4.89 6.84 -24.52
N MET A 26 4.05 7.00 -25.57
CA MET A 26 2.88 7.88 -25.50
C MET A 26 1.83 7.38 -24.52
N ALA A 27 1.85 6.11 -24.14
CA ALA A 27 1.03 5.57 -23.07
C ALA A 27 1.34 6.18 -21.68
N LEU A 28 2.48 6.82 -21.50
CA LEU A 28 2.83 7.55 -20.27
C LEU A 28 2.08 8.89 -20.14
N ILE A 29 1.56 9.46 -21.21
CA ILE A 29 0.94 10.79 -21.23
C ILE A 29 -0.22 10.92 -20.22
N PRO A 30 -1.21 10.00 -20.17
CA PRO A 30 -2.29 10.09 -19.19
C PRO A 30 -1.77 10.16 -17.77
N PHE A 31 -0.82 9.30 -17.45
CA PHE A 31 -0.23 9.22 -16.12
C PHE A 31 0.65 10.43 -15.79
N ALA A 32 1.44 10.91 -16.75
CA ALA A 32 2.25 12.11 -16.59
C ALA A 32 1.38 13.37 -16.33
N ILE A 33 0.28 13.53 -17.06
CA ILE A 33 -0.67 14.63 -16.86
C ILE A 33 -1.30 14.54 -15.47
N PHE A 34 -1.75 13.33 -15.06
CA PHE A 34 -2.29 13.09 -13.72
C PHE A 34 -1.30 13.50 -12.64
N ILE A 35 -0.03 13.05 -12.73
CA ILE A 35 1.02 13.41 -11.76
C ILE A 35 1.30 14.92 -11.76
N ILE A 36 1.47 15.54 -12.93
CA ILE A 36 1.79 16.96 -13.04
C ILE A 36 0.69 17.81 -12.42
N ILE A 37 -0.58 17.51 -12.74
CA ILE A 37 -1.72 18.23 -12.16
C ILE A 37 -1.78 18.01 -10.65
N THR A 38 -1.64 16.77 -10.16
CA THR A 38 -1.68 16.45 -8.73
C THR A 38 -0.57 17.18 -7.97
N ILE A 39 0.66 17.18 -8.49
CA ILE A 39 1.79 17.90 -7.88
C ILE A 39 1.54 19.43 -7.91
N ALA A 40 1.10 19.98 -9.05
CA ALA A 40 0.82 21.40 -9.15
C ALA A 40 -0.26 21.85 -8.15
N LEU A 41 -1.34 21.08 -8.01
CA LEU A 41 -2.40 21.34 -7.03
C LEU A 41 -1.91 21.23 -5.58
N SER A 42 -0.99 20.31 -5.30
CA SER A 42 -0.38 20.18 -3.97
C SER A 42 0.38 21.43 -3.54
N PHE A 43 1.07 22.11 -4.47
CA PHE A 43 1.74 23.39 -4.18
C PHE A 43 0.77 24.52 -3.81
N PHE A 44 -0.49 24.42 -4.24
CA PHE A 44 -1.55 25.39 -3.93
C PHE A 44 -2.44 24.94 -2.77
N ASN A 45 -2.10 23.86 -2.06
CA ASN A 45 -2.94 23.21 -1.05
C ASN A 45 -4.36 22.88 -1.56
N ALA A 46 -4.49 22.60 -2.86
CA ALA A 46 -5.75 22.29 -3.55
C ALA A 46 -5.82 20.84 -4.06
N ALA A 47 -4.92 19.97 -3.63
CA ALA A 47 -4.89 18.57 -4.03
C ALA A 47 -5.83 17.70 -3.17
N ASP A 48 -7.14 17.99 -3.26
CA ASP A 48 -8.14 17.12 -2.70
C ASP A 48 -8.45 15.91 -3.60
N GLN A 49 -9.20 14.96 -3.06
CA GLN A 49 -9.52 13.70 -3.75
C GLN A 49 -10.35 13.92 -5.04
N ASN A 50 -11.27 14.90 -5.06
CA ASN A 50 -12.09 15.20 -6.23
C ASN A 50 -11.25 15.81 -7.35
N MET A 51 -10.29 16.66 -6.99
CA MET A 51 -9.34 17.22 -7.95
C MET A 51 -8.42 16.14 -8.54
N MET A 52 -8.04 15.13 -7.75
CA MET A 52 -7.31 13.96 -8.26
C MET A 52 -8.13 13.14 -9.26
N ILE A 53 -9.44 12.96 -9.02
CA ILE A 53 -10.35 12.35 -10.00
C ILE A 53 -10.35 13.17 -11.29
N GLY A 54 -10.53 14.49 -11.19
CA GLY A 54 -10.50 15.41 -12.34
C GLY A 54 -9.19 15.30 -13.13
N ALA A 55 -8.05 15.30 -12.44
CA ALA A 55 -6.73 15.12 -13.06
C ALA A 55 -6.61 13.79 -13.80
N GLY A 56 -7.12 12.69 -13.21
CA GLY A 56 -7.13 11.37 -13.81
C GLY A 56 -7.98 11.31 -15.08
N VAL A 57 -9.19 11.86 -15.04
CA VAL A 57 -10.09 11.93 -16.19
C VAL A 57 -9.49 12.79 -17.32
N ILE A 58 -8.93 13.96 -16.98
CA ILE A 58 -8.25 14.85 -17.96
C ILE A 58 -7.06 14.11 -18.59
N GLY A 59 -6.26 13.41 -17.80
CA GLY A 59 -5.14 12.60 -18.29
C GLY A 59 -5.58 11.58 -19.32
N LEU A 60 -6.63 10.81 -19.04
CA LEU A 60 -7.20 9.82 -19.95
C LEU A 60 -7.78 10.48 -21.22
N LEU A 61 -8.51 11.59 -21.09
CA LEU A 61 -9.07 12.33 -22.23
C LEU A 61 -7.98 12.89 -23.15
N VAL A 62 -6.90 13.42 -22.60
CA VAL A 62 -5.77 13.93 -23.40
C VAL A 62 -5.01 12.77 -24.04
N GLY A 63 -4.80 11.67 -23.30
CA GLY A 63 -4.10 10.48 -23.81
C GLY A 63 -4.75 9.85 -25.05
N MET A 64 -6.08 9.90 -25.16
CA MET A 64 -6.79 9.32 -26.30
C MET A 64 -6.40 9.93 -27.65
N PHE A 65 -5.97 11.21 -27.68
CA PHE A 65 -5.57 11.87 -28.94
C PHE A 65 -4.26 11.30 -29.53
N PHE A 66 -3.48 10.62 -28.72
CA PHE A 66 -2.25 9.94 -29.13
C PHE A 66 -2.49 8.49 -29.55
N ALA A 67 -3.65 7.90 -29.24
CA ALA A 67 -3.98 6.55 -29.64
C ALA A 67 -4.22 6.45 -31.15
N LYS A 68 -3.83 5.32 -31.77
CA LYS A 68 -4.14 5.05 -33.18
C LYS A 68 -5.62 4.66 -33.38
N ASN A 69 -6.18 3.91 -32.45
CA ASN A 69 -7.57 3.47 -32.44
C ASN A 69 -8.23 3.89 -31.11
N LEU A 70 -9.26 4.74 -31.21
CA LEU A 70 -9.98 5.26 -30.04
C LEU A 70 -10.84 4.20 -29.36
N GLY A 71 -11.40 3.24 -30.13
CA GLY A 71 -12.17 2.13 -29.56
C GLY A 71 -11.28 1.26 -28.68
N GLU A 72 -10.15 0.78 -29.21
CA GLU A 72 -9.17 -0.03 -28.47
C GLU A 72 -8.61 0.72 -27.25
N TYR A 73 -8.41 2.02 -27.36
CA TYR A 73 -7.97 2.85 -26.24
C TYR A 73 -8.95 2.79 -25.07
N TRP A 74 -10.23 3.03 -25.33
CA TRP A 74 -11.25 3.01 -24.28
C TRP A 74 -11.53 1.60 -23.79
N ASP A 75 -11.44 0.57 -24.63
CA ASP A 75 -11.55 -0.82 -24.19
C ASP A 75 -10.47 -1.18 -23.16
N VAL A 76 -9.21 -0.78 -23.41
CA VAL A 76 -8.09 -0.99 -22.47
C VAL A 76 -8.27 -0.18 -21.17
N VAL A 77 -8.78 1.05 -21.26
CA VAL A 77 -9.12 1.86 -20.08
C VAL A 77 -10.19 1.16 -19.25
N LEU A 78 -11.30 0.74 -19.89
CA LEU A 78 -12.41 0.06 -19.20
C LEU A 78 -11.99 -1.29 -18.60
N GLU A 79 -11.16 -2.05 -19.31
CA GLU A 79 -10.55 -3.29 -18.79
C GLU A 79 -9.76 -3.01 -17.49
N GLY A 80 -8.97 -1.93 -17.48
CA GLY A 80 -8.21 -1.51 -16.30
C GLY A 80 -9.11 -1.08 -15.13
N LEU A 81 -10.13 -0.25 -15.41
CA LEU A 81 -11.12 0.19 -14.43
C LEU A 81 -11.86 -0.99 -13.79
N GLY A 82 -12.28 -1.98 -14.60
CA GLY A 82 -13.02 -3.17 -14.17
C GLY A 82 -12.14 -4.35 -13.79
N SER A 83 -10.82 -4.19 -13.69
CA SER A 83 -9.93 -5.29 -13.40
C SER A 83 -10.24 -5.93 -12.04
N LYS A 84 -10.09 -7.26 -11.94
CA LYS A 84 -10.33 -8.00 -10.69
C LYS A 84 -9.53 -7.41 -9.52
N VAL A 85 -8.31 -6.95 -9.77
CA VAL A 85 -7.42 -6.37 -8.74
C VAL A 85 -7.98 -5.04 -8.24
N ALA A 86 -8.40 -4.14 -9.15
CA ALA A 86 -9.02 -2.87 -8.81
C ALA A 86 -10.33 -3.07 -8.03
N MET A 87 -11.22 -3.92 -8.53
CA MET A 87 -12.52 -4.18 -7.90
C MET A 87 -12.39 -4.87 -6.54
N THR A 88 -11.38 -5.74 -6.36
CA THR A 88 -11.08 -6.33 -5.05
C THR A 88 -10.68 -5.25 -4.04
N ALA A 89 -9.82 -4.30 -4.43
CA ALA A 89 -9.42 -3.20 -3.56
C ALA A 89 -10.60 -2.28 -3.22
N VAL A 90 -11.41 -1.89 -4.21
CA VAL A 90 -12.62 -1.09 -4.00
C VAL A 90 -13.56 -1.75 -3.00
N MET A 91 -13.88 -3.04 -3.21
CA MET A 91 -14.78 -3.77 -2.31
C MET A 91 -14.20 -3.87 -0.90
N LEU A 92 -12.89 -4.11 -0.78
CA LEU A 92 -12.21 -4.13 0.52
C LEU A 92 -12.36 -2.78 1.23
N TRP A 93 -12.14 -1.67 0.54
CA TRP A 93 -12.21 -0.33 1.13
C TRP A 93 -13.62 -0.01 1.62
N LEU A 94 -14.66 -0.34 0.85
CA LEU A 94 -16.06 -0.15 1.27
C LEU A 94 -16.40 -0.94 2.55
N VAL A 95 -16.02 -2.22 2.61
CA VAL A 95 -16.25 -3.07 3.79
C VAL A 95 -15.50 -2.51 5.01
N VAL A 96 -14.28 -2.05 4.80
CA VAL A 96 -13.46 -1.48 5.87
C VAL A 96 -13.99 -0.14 6.35
N GLY A 97 -14.47 0.72 5.46
CA GLY A 97 -15.12 1.97 5.84
C GLY A 97 -16.30 1.74 6.79
N ILE A 98 -17.12 0.73 6.51
CA ILE A 98 -18.20 0.31 7.40
C ILE A 98 -17.63 -0.16 8.75
N TYR A 99 -16.64 -1.06 8.74
CA TYR A 99 -16.04 -1.60 9.95
C TYR A 99 -15.44 -0.51 10.84
N GLY A 100 -14.65 0.38 10.26
CA GLY A 100 -14.00 1.47 10.99
C GLY A 100 -14.99 2.44 11.62
N ASN A 101 -16.06 2.81 10.89
CA ASN A 101 -17.10 3.67 11.43
C ASN A 101 -17.89 3.00 12.58
N ILE A 102 -18.12 1.69 12.55
CA ILE A 102 -18.73 0.96 13.67
C ILE A 102 -17.81 0.97 14.90
N LEU A 103 -16.49 0.75 14.71
CA LEU A 103 -15.51 0.83 15.80
C LEU A 103 -15.49 2.22 16.44
N ASN A 104 -15.54 3.28 15.62
CA ASN A 104 -15.55 4.66 16.11
C ASN A 104 -16.85 5.00 16.87
N ARG A 105 -18.01 4.60 16.36
CA ARG A 105 -19.28 4.70 17.11
C ARG A 105 -19.25 3.91 18.43
N GLY A 106 -18.47 2.82 18.47
CA GLY A 106 -18.21 2.04 19.66
C GLY A 106 -17.17 2.62 20.61
N GLN A 107 -16.68 3.84 20.33
CA GLN A 107 -15.77 4.59 21.18
C GLN A 107 -14.43 3.86 21.45
N ILE A 108 -13.92 3.13 20.44
CA ILE A 108 -12.63 2.44 20.57
C ILE A 108 -11.49 3.44 20.78
N VAL A 109 -11.58 4.62 20.15
CA VAL A 109 -10.60 5.71 20.28
C VAL A 109 -10.55 6.19 21.71
N GLU A 110 -11.69 6.45 22.33
CA GLU A 110 -11.83 6.90 23.72
C GLU A 110 -11.30 5.85 24.70
N GLY A 111 -11.47 4.58 24.39
CA GLY A 111 -10.89 3.46 25.12
C GLY A 111 -9.36 3.49 25.09
N LEU A 112 -8.77 3.67 23.93
CA LEU A 112 -7.32 3.74 23.76
C LEU A 112 -6.73 4.99 24.38
N VAL A 113 -7.40 6.14 24.26
CA VAL A 113 -6.97 7.39 24.93
C VAL A 113 -6.96 7.21 26.44
N TRP A 114 -8.03 6.63 27.01
CA TRP A 114 -8.09 6.33 28.45
C TRP A 114 -6.92 5.44 28.89
N LEU A 115 -6.63 4.38 28.14
CA LEU A 115 -5.51 3.48 28.44
C LEU A 115 -4.16 4.21 28.38
N SER A 116 -3.94 4.98 27.31
CA SER A 116 -2.69 5.70 27.05
C SER A 116 -2.40 6.77 28.11
N VAL A 117 -3.43 7.52 28.51
CA VAL A 117 -3.32 8.48 29.63
C VAL A 117 -2.96 7.77 30.92
N LYS A 118 -3.57 6.60 31.19
CA LYS A 118 -3.31 5.83 32.41
C LYS A 118 -1.89 5.30 32.51
N ILE A 119 -1.25 4.96 31.40
CA ILE A 119 0.15 4.50 31.34
C ILE A 119 1.13 5.63 30.98
N ASN A 120 0.64 6.88 30.93
CA ASN A 120 1.42 8.10 30.68
C ASN A 120 2.25 8.07 29.38
N VAL A 121 1.61 7.68 28.26
CA VAL A 121 2.24 7.66 26.93
C VAL A 121 2.16 9.03 26.30
N SER A 122 3.30 9.61 25.90
CA SER A 122 3.38 10.88 25.14
C SER A 122 3.02 10.70 23.68
N GLY A 123 2.70 11.78 22.97
CA GLY A 123 2.40 11.77 21.53
C GLY A 123 3.50 11.15 20.69
N ALA A 124 4.78 11.46 20.96
CA ALA A 124 5.92 10.86 20.27
C ALA A 124 6.02 9.34 20.54
N ALA A 125 5.87 8.92 21.80
CA ALA A 125 5.89 7.51 22.16
C ALA A 125 4.68 6.77 21.56
N PHE A 126 3.51 7.40 21.49
CA PHE A 126 2.33 6.84 20.84
C PHE A 126 2.55 6.66 19.33
N THR A 127 3.21 7.62 18.67
CA THR A 127 3.54 7.52 17.24
C THR A 127 4.43 6.31 16.95
N VAL A 128 5.45 6.07 17.78
CA VAL A 128 6.30 4.85 17.67
C VAL A 128 5.48 3.58 17.94
N ALA A 129 4.62 3.62 18.97
CA ALA A 129 3.74 2.48 19.27
C ALA A 129 2.79 2.18 18.11
N ALA A 130 2.20 3.19 17.47
CA ALA A 130 1.34 3.05 16.30
C ALA A 130 2.10 2.40 15.13
N PHE A 131 3.35 2.81 14.88
CA PHE A 131 4.21 2.16 13.88
C PHE A 131 4.42 0.68 14.18
N ILE A 132 4.76 0.33 15.42
CA ILE A 132 5.01 -1.06 15.83
C ILE A 132 3.73 -1.89 15.75
N PHE A 133 2.60 -1.38 16.26
CA PHE A 133 1.32 -2.09 16.20
C PHE A 133 0.86 -2.33 14.76
N ALA A 134 0.98 -1.33 13.88
CA ALA A 134 0.68 -1.51 12.47
C ALA A 134 1.60 -2.55 11.82
N ALA A 135 2.90 -2.57 12.16
CA ALA A 135 3.85 -3.56 11.63
C ALA A 135 3.51 -4.99 12.09
N VAL A 136 3.23 -5.18 13.37
CA VAL A 136 2.83 -6.49 13.92
C VAL A 136 1.52 -6.98 13.31
N PHE A 137 0.53 -6.09 13.17
CA PHE A 137 -0.74 -6.42 12.55
C PHE A 137 -0.57 -6.82 11.08
N ALA A 138 0.22 -6.06 10.31
CA ALA A 138 0.49 -6.35 8.91
C ALA A 138 1.27 -7.65 8.71
N MET A 139 2.25 -7.94 9.58
CA MET A 139 2.94 -9.24 9.57
C MET A 139 1.98 -10.42 9.83
N ALA A 140 1.05 -10.23 10.74
CA ALA A 140 0.08 -11.25 11.11
C ALA A 140 -0.95 -11.50 10.00
N THR A 141 -1.44 -10.45 9.35
CA THR A 141 -2.49 -10.53 8.32
C THR A 141 -1.97 -10.74 6.91
N GLY A 142 -0.71 -10.42 6.65
CA GLY A 142 -0.12 -10.42 5.31
C GLY A 142 -0.69 -9.35 4.37
N SER A 143 -1.35 -8.32 4.90
CA SER A 143 -2.05 -7.32 4.10
C SER A 143 -1.75 -5.90 4.57
N GLY A 144 -1.03 -5.13 3.72
CA GLY A 144 -0.82 -3.71 3.95
C GLY A 144 -2.14 -2.92 3.91
N PHE A 145 -2.99 -3.18 2.93
CA PHE A 145 -4.32 -2.55 2.82
C PHE A 145 -5.20 -2.86 4.03
N GLY A 146 -5.30 -4.13 4.44
CA GLY A 146 -6.07 -4.55 5.61
C GLY A 146 -5.59 -3.90 6.90
N THR A 147 -4.28 -3.68 7.02
CA THR A 147 -3.68 -3.01 8.16
C THR A 147 -4.04 -1.54 8.21
N ILE A 148 -3.81 -0.80 7.14
CA ILE A 148 -4.10 0.64 7.09
C ILE A 148 -5.58 0.88 7.36
N SER A 149 -6.43 0.10 6.71
CA SER A 149 -7.86 0.18 6.85
C SER A 149 -8.39 -0.05 8.27
N THR A 150 -7.69 -0.84 9.07
CA THR A 150 -8.08 -1.08 10.47
C THR A 150 -7.38 -0.11 11.42
N MET A 151 -6.06 0.05 11.25
CA MET A 151 -5.25 0.82 12.20
C MET A 151 -5.45 2.32 12.07
N SER A 152 -5.79 2.86 10.88
CA SER A 152 -6.08 4.30 10.74
C SER A 152 -7.28 4.73 11.56
N PHE A 153 -8.36 3.95 11.56
CA PHE A 153 -9.56 4.25 12.33
C PHE A 153 -9.35 4.18 13.84
N ILE A 154 -8.38 3.41 14.28
CA ILE A 154 -8.12 3.17 15.70
C ILE A 154 -7.01 4.10 16.22
N LEU A 155 -5.87 4.12 15.54
CA LEU A 155 -4.66 4.77 16.05
C LEU A 155 -4.58 6.25 15.70
N TYR A 156 -5.13 6.66 14.54
CA TYR A 156 -4.97 8.04 14.09
C TYR A 156 -5.71 9.03 15.02
N PRO A 157 -7.02 8.89 15.30
CA PRO A 157 -7.72 9.80 16.21
C PRO A 157 -7.14 9.78 17.63
N ALA A 158 -6.80 8.59 18.14
CA ALA A 158 -6.22 8.45 19.47
C ALA A 158 -4.87 9.20 19.59
N GLY A 159 -4.02 9.08 18.56
CA GLY A 159 -2.72 9.75 18.57
C GLY A 159 -2.83 11.27 18.46
N ILE A 160 -3.78 11.79 17.69
CA ILE A 160 -4.02 13.25 17.61
C ILE A 160 -4.38 13.78 19.00
N LEU A 161 -5.30 13.14 19.71
CA LEU A 161 -5.67 13.52 21.09
C LEU A 161 -4.48 13.44 22.06
N LEU A 162 -3.55 12.51 21.85
CA LEU A 162 -2.34 12.36 22.65
C LEU A 162 -1.19 13.30 22.26
N GLY A 163 -1.45 14.23 21.31
CA GLY A 163 -0.48 15.23 20.87
C GLY A 163 0.55 14.71 19.88
N SER A 164 0.23 13.68 19.10
CA SER A 164 1.07 13.26 17.98
C SER A 164 0.98 14.28 16.82
N ASN A 165 2.09 14.45 16.09
CA ASN A 165 2.06 15.21 14.84
C ASN A 165 1.20 14.48 13.80
N PRO A 166 0.19 15.13 13.19
CA PRO A 166 -0.76 14.47 12.31
C PRO A 166 -0.12 13.74 11.12
N ALA A 167 0.73 14.44 10.37
CA ALA A 167 1.39 13.88 9.19
C ALA A 167 2.35 12.75 9.55
N VAL A 168 3.10 12.90 10.67
CA VAL A 168 4.07 11.91 11.12
C VAL A 168 3.36 10.67 11.67
N LEU A 169 2.23 10.82 12.36
CA LEU A 169 1.42 9.70 12.83
C LEU A 169 0.81 8.91 11.67
N ALA A 170 0.27 9.61 10.66
CA ALA A 170 -0.21 8.96 9.44
C ALA A 170 0.93 8.20 8.74
N GLY A 171 2.10 8.83 8.61
CA GLY A 171 3.31 8.22 8.09
C GLY A 171 3.78 7.00 8.90
N ALA A 172 3.59 7.01 10.22
CA ALA A 172 3.92 5.89 11.10
C ALA A 172 3.01 4.67 10.85
N ILE A 173 1.71 4.89 10.71
CA ILE A 173 0.74 3.82 10.39
C ILE A 173 1.05 3.22 9.01
N LEU A 174 1.26 4.05 7.98
CA LEU A 174 1.64 3.63 6.63
C LEU A 174 2.96 2.85 6.65
N SER A 175 3.96 3.35 7.35
CA SER A 175 5.27 2.72 7.48
C SER A 175 5.20 1.36 8.18
N GLY A 176 4.41 1.25 9.25
CA GLY A 176 4.18 -0.01 9.94
C GLY A 176 3.54 -1.05 9.02
N ALA A 177 2.50 -0.66 8.29
CA ALA A 177 1.87 -1.53 7.31
C ALA A 177 2.87 -2.01 6.23
N ALA A 178 3.75 -1.13 5.76
CA ALA A 178 4.79 -1.48 4.79
C ALA A 178 5.85 -2.44 5.36
N VAL A 179 6.28 -2.28 6.63
CA VAL A 179 7.17 -3.23 7.32
C VAL A 179 6.54 -4.62 7.35
N GLY A 180 5.27 -4.68 7.76
CA GLY A 180 4.57 -5.95 7.87
C GLY A 180 4.38 -6.62 6.52
N ASP A 181 3.98 -5.89 5.49
CA ASP A 181 3.84 -6.42 4.13
C ASP A 181 5.18 -6.96 3.59
N ASN A 182 6.30 -6.32 3.93
CA ASN A 182 7.63 -6.81 3.61
C ASN A 182 8.05 -8.07 4.38
N LEU A 183 7.59 -8.29 5.60
CA LEU A 183 8.00 -9.42 6.45
C LEU A 183 7.00 -10.57 6.47
N ALA A 184 5.75 -10.36 6.05
CA ALA A 184 4.76 -11.41 6.01
C ALA A 184 5.02 -12.42 4.87
N PRO A 185 5.20 -13.70 5.17
CA PRO A 185 5.35 -14.71 4.12
C PRO A 185 4.05 -14.97 3.34
N VAL A 186 2.91 -14.56 3.89
CA VAL A 186 1.58 -14.68 3.27
C VAL A 186 1.16 -13.42 2.49
N SER A 187 2.02 -12.41 2.42
CA SER A 187 1.78 -11.22 1.60
C SER A 187 1.80 -11.54 0.11
N ASP A 188 0.84 -11.01 -0.64
CA ASP A 188 0.77 -11.14 -2.11
C ASP A 188 2.08 -10.71 -2.76
N THR A 189 2.69 -9.62 -2.28
CA THR A 189 3.98 -9.11 -2.74
C THR A 189 5.10 -10.14 -2.56
N ALA A 190 5.15 -10.80 -1.39
CA ALA A 190 6.13 -11.84 -1.10
C ALA A 190 5.93 -13.09 -1.97
N ILE A 191 4.68 -13.51 -2.12
CA ILE A 191 4.31 -14.69 -2.91
C ILE A 191 4.69 -14.48 -4.39
N ILE A 192 4.25 -13.37 -5.00
CA ILE A 192 4.48 -13.11 -6.42
C ILE A 192 5.96 -12.90 -6.71
N ALA A 193 6.64 -12.09 -5.89
CA ALA A 193 8.07 -11.86 -6.08
C ALA A 193 8.89 -13.14 -5.96
N SER A 194 8.55 -14.06 -5.04
CA SER A 194 9.25 -15.33 -4.86
C SER A 194 8.93 -16.33 -5.97
N SER A 195 7.64 -16.54 -6.27
CA SER A 195 7.19 -17.52 -7.26
C SER A 195 7.62 -17.20 -8.70
N SER A 196 8.01 -15.96 -8.97
CA SER A 196 8.51 -15.51 -10.27
C SER A 196 10.01 -15.72 -10.46
N GLN A 197 10.78 -16.06 -9.41
CA GLN A 197 12.24 -16.20 -9.49
C GLN A 197 12.64 -17.67 -9.46
N GLU A 198 12.90 -18.22 -10.65
CA GLU A 198 13.31 -19.61 -10.86
C GLU A 198 14.79 -19.81 -10.60
N TYR A 199 15.17 -21.00 -10.16
CA TYR A 199 16.57 -21.42 -10.12
C TYR A 199 17.15 -21.65 -11.54
N MET A 200 18.50 -21.58 -11.66
CA MET A 200 19.22 -21.91 -12.88
C MET A 200 19.67 -23.37 -12.90
N HIS A 201 20.03 -23.93 -11.75
CA HIS A 201 20.71 -25.21 -11.62
C HIS A 201 19.88 -26.29 -10.93
N LYS A 202 18.63 -25.98 -10.58
CA LYS A 202 17.64 -26.94 -10.11
C LYS A 202 16.23 -26.51 -10.51
N ASP A 203 15.30 -27.43 -10.49
CA ASP A 203 13.89 -27.14 -10.72
C ASP A 203 13.29 -26.36 -9.54
N GLY A 204 12.31 -25.51 -9.86
CA GLY A 204 11.53 -24.79 -8.88
C GLY A 204 11.83 -23.29 -8.81
N VAL A 205 11.15 -22.63 -7.89
CA VAL A 205 11.19 -21.17 -7.66
C VAL A 205 11.70 -20.86 -6.26
N ALA A 206 11.97 -19.59 -5.99
CA ALA A 206 12.45 -19.16 -4.68
C ALA A 206 11.44 -19.51 -3.56
N ASP A 207 11.94 -20.10 -2.48
CA ASP A 207 11.14 -20.37 -1.29
C ASP A 207 10.77 -19.08 -0.56
N ILE A 208 9.48 -18.88 -0.29
CA ILE A 208 8.94 -17.65 0.28
C ILE A 208 9.51 -17.39 1.68
N GLY A 209 9.54 -18.40 2.53
CA GLY A 209 10.05 -18.28 3.90
C GLY A 209 11.52 -17.88 3.94
N SER A 210 12.33 -18.49 3.09
CA SER A 210 13.76 -18.17 2.95
C SER A 210 13.99 -16.77 2.39
N THR A 211 13.19 -16.33 1.42
CA THR A 211 13.31 -14.95 0.88
C THR A 211 12.93 -13.89 1.92
N VAL A 212 11.90 -14.12 2.71
CA VAL A 212 11.53 -13.23 3.82
C VAL A 212 12.65 -13.17 4.85
N ARG A 213 13.23 -14.34 5.19
CA ARG A 213 14.34 -14.40 6.16
C ARG A 213 15.59 -13.66 5.67
N THR A 214 15.95 -13.75 4.39
CA THR A 214 17.13 -13.05 3.86
C THR A 214 16.97 -11.54 3.85
N ARG A 215 15.76 -11.02 3.54
CA ARG A 215 15.46 -9.57 3.52
C ARG A 215 15.23 -8.96 4.91
N ALA A 216 14.87 -9.78 5.92
CA ALA A 216 14.52 -9.31 7.25
C ALA A 216 15.57 -8.36 7.86
N LYS A 217 16.86 -8.62 7.65
CA LYS A 217 17.96 -7.76 8.14
C LYS A 217 17.87 -6.31 7.63
N PHE A 218 17.52 -6.12 6.36
CA PHE A 218 17.41 -4.78 5.75
C PHE A 218 16.13 -4.09 6.20
N VAL A 219 15.02 -4.85 6.28
CA VAL A 219 13.75 -4.36 6.81
C VAL A 219 13.89 -3.91 8.26
N LEU A 220 14.60 -4.67 9.09
CA LEU A 220 14.83 -4.30 10.49
C LEU A 220 15.70 -3.04 10.62
N ILE A 221 16.75 -2.90 9.81
CA ILE A 221 17.57 -1.67 9.81
C ILE A 221 16.73 -0.46 9.44
N ALA A 222 15.96 -0.54 8.34
CA ALA A 222 15.08 0.54 7.93
C ALA A 222 13.98 0.82 8.97
N GLY A 223 13.46 -0.23 9.62
CA GLY A 223 12.48 -0.14 10.70
C GLY A 223 13.02 0.58 11.93
N VAL A 224 14.25 0.30 12.33
CA VAL A 224 14.91 1.00 13.47
C VAL A 224 15.13 2.47 13.11
N ILE A 225 15.63 2.78 11.90
CA ILE A 225 15.78 4.17 11.43
C ILE A 225 14.43 4.89 11.51
N ALA A 226 13.38 4.27 10.98
CA ALA A 226 12.03 4.84 11.00
C ALA A 226 11.53 5.07 12.44
N ALA A 227 11.69 4.09 13.34
CA ALA A 227 11.26 4.21 14.73
C ALA A 227 11.95 5.38 15.46
N VAL A 228 13.25 5.58 15.22
CA VAL A 228 13.99 6.73 15.78
C VAL A 228 13.43 8.05 15.22
N LEU A 229 13.18 8.13 13.91
CA LEU A 229 12.61 9.33 13.30
C LEU A 229 11.18 9.59 13.79
N PHE A 230 10.36 8.56 13.98
CA PHE A 230 9.02 8.70 14.56
C PHE A 230 9.08 9.18 15.99
N PHE A 231 10.06 8.76 16.78
CA PHE A 231 10.24 9.27 18.13
C PHE A 231 10.66 10.74 18.15
N VAL A 232 11.54 11.15 17.22
CA VAL A 232 12.04 12.54 17.15
C VAL A 232 10.98 13.51 16.63
N PHE A 233 10.24 13.13 15.58
CA PHE A 233 9.31 14.00 14.88
C PHE A 233 7.83 13.75 15.21
N GLY A 234 7.51 12.67 15.91
CA GLY A 234 6.14 12.22 16.17
C GLY A 234 5.41 12.94 17.30
N GLY A 235 6.12 13.76 18.10
CA GLY A 235 5.53 14.61 19.13
C GLY A 235 5.33 16.04 18.66
N ALA A 236 4.46 16.78 19.37
CA ALA A 236 4.15 18.19 19.17
C ALA A 236 3.95 18.60 17.70
N GLY A 237 2.78 18.30 17.14
CA GLY A 237 2.14 19.19 16.18
C GLY A 237 1.96 20.55 16.83
N GLU A 238 1.71 21.58 16.04
CA GLU A 238 1.46 22.94 16.52
C GLU A 238 0.55 22.93 17.76
N ALA A 239 1.01 23.55 18.81
CA ALA A 239 0.41 23.47 20.13
C ALA A 239 -1.05 23.94 20.09
N THR A 240 -1.99 23.02 20.04
CA THR A 240 -3.32 23.26 20.60
C THR A 240 -3.08 23.78 22.02
N ASP A 241 -3.75 24.84 22.44
CA ASP A 241 -3.63 25.39 23.79
C ASP A 241 -3.64 24.23 24.79
N ALA A 242 -2.64 24.11 25.65
CA ALA A 242 -2.49 22.98 26.53
C ALA A 242 -3.75 22.76 27.41
N ALA A 243 -4.52 23.81 27.66
CA ALA A 243 -5.79 23.75 28.37
C ALA A 243 -6.90 23.12 27.49
N GLU A 244 -6.96 23.43 26.21
CA GLU A 244 -7.92 22.85 25.27
C GLU A 244 -7.60 21.37 25.00
N ALA A 245 -6.33 21.02 24.80
CA ALA A 245 -5.90 19.64 24.67
C ALA A 245 -6.23 18.80 25.92
N ALA A 246 -6.03 19.35 27.12
CA ALA A 246 -6.39 18.67 28.37
C ALA A 246 -7.91 18.52 28.54
N ALA A 247 -8.72 19.48 28.05
CA ALA A 247 -10.18 19.38 28.06
C ALA A 247 -10.66 18.30 27.10
N LEU A 248 -10.14 18.27 25.86
CA LEU A 248 -10.43 17.22 24.88
C LEU A 248 -10.03 15.83 25.38
N LEU A 249 -8.83 15.69 25.94
CA LEU A 249 -8.39 14.42 26.53
C LEU A 249 -9.31 13.92 27.65
N LYS A 250 -9.91 14.84 28.41
CA LYS A 250 -10.86 14.47 29.49
C LYS A 250 -12.22 14.09 28.94
N GLU A 251 -12.66 14.72 27.86
CA GLU A 251 -13.95 14.46 27.20
C GLU A 251 -13.91 13.11 26.48
N TYR A 252 -12.83 12.83 25.73
CA TYR A 252 -12.70 11.62 24.93
C TYR A 252 -12.02 10.47 25.72
N GLN A 253 -12.59 10.08 26.86
CA GLN A 253 -12.14 8.93 27.64
C GLN A 253 -13.32 8.04 28.03
N ASN A 254 -13.34 6.82 27.50
CA ASN A 254 -14.33 5.81 27.90
C ASN A 254 -13.68 4.41 27.94
N PRO A 255 -13.40 3.85 29.13
CA PRO A 255 -12.80 2.53 29.25
C PRO A 255 -13.62 1.41 28.62
N LYS A 256 -14.96 1.57 28.48
CA LYS A 256 -15.82 0.59 27.79
C LYS A 256 -15.49 0.46 26.31
N GLY A 257 -14.94 1.50 25.67
CA GLY A 257 -14.49 1.45 24.29
C GLY A 257 -13.46 0.36 24.03
N LEU A 258 -12.66 -0.02 25.03
CA LEU A 258 -11.71 -1.14 24.93
C LEU A 258 -12.38 -2.49 24.60
N LEU A 259 -13.68 -2.65 24.85
CA LEU A 259 -14.41 -3.85 24.44
C LEU A 259 -14.38 -4.06 22.92
N LEU A 260 -14.25 -2.99 22.13
CA LEU A 260 -14.15 -3.05 20.67
C LEU A 260 -12.75 -3.56 20.18
N LEU A 261 -11.79 -3.75 21.09
CA LEU A 261 -10.58 -4.51 20.78
C LEU A 261 -10.90 -6.00 20.56
N ILE A 262 -11.97 -6.54 21.17
CA ILE A 262 -12.37 -7.95 21.01
C ILE A 262 -12.66 -8.29 19.54
N PRO A 263 -13.57 -7.58 18.82
CA PRO A 263 -13.78 -7.82 17.39
C PRO A 263 -12.53 -7.51 16.55
N THR A 264 -11.71 -6.54 16.94
CA THR A 264 -10.44 -6.27 16.25
C THR A 264 -9.47 -7.43 16.37
N ILE A 265 -9.30 -7.98 17.58
CA ILE A 265 -8.47 -9.19 17.81
C ILE A 265 -9.06 -10.40 17.07
N LEU A 266 -10.38 -10.54 17.02
CA LEU A 266 -11.04 -11.60 16.27
C LEU A 266 -10.72 -11.53 14.77
N VAL A 267 -10.78 -10.35 14.16
CA VAL A 267 -10.37 -10.14 12.75
C VAL A 267 -8.92 -10.55 12.54
N ILE A 268 -8.01 -10.16 13.45
CA ILE A 268 -6.60 -10.55 13.40
C ILE A 268 -6.46 -12.08 13.42
N ILE A 269 -7.10 -12.74 14.39
CA ILE A 269 -7.01 -14.19 14.54
C ILE A 269 -7.53 -14.91 13.29
N LEU A 270 -8.64 -14.45 12.71
CA LEU A 270 -9.21 -15.05 11.50
C LEU A 270 -8.28 -14.86 10.30
N ALA A 271 -7.70 -13.66 10.13
CA ALA A 271 -6.74 -13.37 9.07
C ALA A 271 -5.46 -14.23 9.18
N VAL A 272 -4.90 -14.36 10.39
CA VAL A 272 -3.73 -15.23 10.67
C VAL A 272 -4.04 -16.70 10.38
N LYS A 273 -5.27 -17.15 10.60
CA LYS A 273 -5.71 -18.50 10.24
C LYS A 273 -5.96 -18.71 8.74
N GLY A 274 -5.70 -17.70 7.90
CA GLY A 274 -5.90 -17.78 6.46
C GLY A 274 -7.36 -17.67 6.01
N VAL A 275 -8.27 -17.20 6.87
CA VAL A 275 -9.65 -16.89 6.47
C VAL A 275 -9.64 -15.70 5.50
N ASN A 276 -10.45 -15.79 4.45
CA ASN A 276 -10.60 -14.73 3.49
C ASN A 276 -10.85 -13.36 4.18
N ILE A 277 -10.14 -12.31 3.77
CA ILE A 277 -10.18 -11.01 4.44
C ILE A 277 -11.58 -10.40 4.51
N PHE A 278 -12.41 -10.58 3.48
CA PHE A 278 -13.81 -10.13 3.48
C PHE A 278 -14.64 -10.86 4.54
N ALA A 279 -14.43 -12.16 4.68
CA ALA A 279 -15.11 -12.96 5.69
C ALA A 279 -14.64 -12.59 7.12
N ALA A 280 -13.34 -12.34 7.30
CA ALA A 280 -12.80 -11.88 8.58
C ALA A 280 -13.37 -10.52 8.98
N LEU A 281 -13.37 -9.54 8.07
CA LEU A 281 -13.93 -8.21 8.30
C LEU A 281 -15.46 -8.26 8.49
N GLY A 282 -16.19 -9.05 7.69
CA GLY A 282 -17.62 -9.25 7.86
C GLY A 282 -17.99 -9.80 9.25
N THR A 283 -17.20 -10.79 9.72
CA THR A 283 -17.34 -11.31 11.09
C THR A 283 -17.03 -10.22 12.13
N GLY A 284 -15.97 -9.42 11.89
CA GLY A 284 -15.62 -8.27 12.73
C GLY A 284 -16.73 -7.22 12.81
N ILE A 285 -17.37 -6.89 11.68
CA ILE A 285 -18.51 -5.96 11.61
C ILE A 285 -19.65 -6.44 12.50
N VAL A 286 -20.04 -7.72 12.35
CA VAL A 286 -21.14 -8.30 13.13
C VAL A 286 -20.78 -8.34 14.63
N ALA A 287 -19.56 -8.75 14.96
CA ALA A 287 -19.10 -8.81 16.35
C ALA A 287 -19.00 -7.40 16.97
N ALA A 288 -18.48 -6.41 16.25
CA ALA A 288 -18.39 -5.02 16.72
C ALA A 288 -19.78 -4.41 16.96
N ALA A 289 -20.70 -4.62 16.04
CA ALA A 289 -22.10 -4.17 16.20
C ALA A 289 -22.76 -4.84 17.42
N ALA A 290 -22.65 -6.14 17.55
CA ALA A 290 -23.26 -6.90 18.66
C ALA A 290 -22.67 -6.46 20.02
N ILE A 291 -21.34 -6.37 20.15
CA ILE A 291 -20.68 -5.94 21.39
C ILE A 291 -21.01 -4.48 21.71
N GLY A 292 -20.96 -3.58 20.71
CA GLY A 292 -21.25 -2.17 20.91
C GLY A 292 -22.66 -1.92 21.42
N ILE A 293 -23.66 -2.59 20.83
CA ILE A 293 -25.06 -2.51 21.26
C ILE A 293 -25.23 -3.14 22.66
N ALA A 294 -24.71 -4.34 22.88
CA ALA A 294 -24.83 -5.04 24.18
C ALA A 294 -24.15 -4.29 25.34
N ALA A 295 -23.01 -3.62 25.06
CA ALA A 295 -22.32 -2.78 26.04
C ALA A 295 -22.97 -1.41 26.26
N GLY A 296 -24.01 -1.06 25.49
CA GLY A 296 -24.68 0.23 25.54
C GLY A 296 -23.82 1.39 25.04
N LEU A 297 -22.85 1.12 24.15
CA LEU A 297 -21.97 2.14 23.55
C LEU A 297 -22.72 2.94 22.47
N PHE A 298 -23.58 2.30 21.72
CA PHE A 298 -24.46 2.94 20.74
C PHE A 298 -25.74 2.13 20.50
N PRO A 299 -26.86 2.80 20.09
CA PRO A 299 -28.10 2.13 19.72
C PRO A 299 -28.02 1.54 18.30
N LEU A 300 -28.91 0.62 17.95
CA LEU A 300 -28.98 0.03 16.61
C LEU A 300 -29.17 1.10 15.50
N SER A 301 -29.91 2.20 15.81
CA SER A 301 -30.09 3.33 14.88
C SER A 301 -28.80 4.05 14.51
N ALA A 302 -27.72 3.91 15.29
CA ALA A 302 -26.40 4.45 14.95
C ALA A 302 -25.72 3.68 13.82
N LEU A 303 -26.13 2.45 13.54
CA LEU A 303 -25.63 1.69 12.37
C LEU A 303 -26.29 2.17 11.09
N PHE A 304 -27.62 2.40 11.14
CA PHE A 304 -28.41 2.88 10.02
C PHE A 304 -29.69 3.53 10.52
N SER A 305 -29.98 4.73 10.04
CA SER A 305 -31.25 5.43 10.27
C SER A 305 -31.55 6.40 9.12
N LEU A 306 -32.78 6.90 9.08
CA LEU A 306 -33.18 7.94 8.13
C LEU A 306 -33.38 9.26 8.89
N LYS A 307 -32.66 10.30 8.45
CA LYS A 307 -32.80 11.66 8.97
C LYS A 307 -32.89 12.63 7.79
N ASP A 308 -33.97 13.43 7.78
CA ASP A 308 -34.25 14.42 6.74
C ASP A 308 -34.22 13.83 5.30
N GLY A 309 -34.75 12.60 5.16
CA GLY A 309 -34.76 11.88 3.87
C GLY A 309 -33.40 11.31 3.42
N LYS A 310 -32.37 11.38 4.25
CA LYS A 310 -31.03 10.82 3.97
C LYS A 310 -30.72 9.63 4.88
N ALA A 311 -30.01 8.65 4.33
CA ALA A 311 -29.46 7.56 5.12
C ALA A 311 -28.23 8.06 5.91
N VAL A 312 -28.25 7.86 7.23
CA VAL A 312 -27.16 8.26 8.15
C VAL A 312 -26.79 7.10 9.07
N GLY A 313 -25.59 7.14 9.62
CA GLY A 313 -25.04 6.13 10.52
C GLY A 313 -23.78 5.47 9.99
N ALA A 314 -23.21 4.57 10.78
CA ALA A 314 -21.90 3.98 10.49
C ALA A 314 -21.78 3.30 9.11
N ILE A 315 -22.87 2.69 8.62
CA ILE A 315 -22.86 2.00 7.32
C ILE A 315 -22.81 3.00 6.16
N PRO A 316 -23.78 3.95 5.99
CA PRO A 316 -23.74 4.88 4.86
C PRO A 316 -22.54 5.84 4.92
N GLU A 317 -22.14 6.30 6.10
CA GLU A 317 -20.98 7.16 6.28
C GLU A 317 -19.67 6.43 5.92
N GLY A 318 -19.53 5.18 6.34
CA GLY A 318 -18.37 4.34 5.99
C GLY A 318 -18.22 4.11 4.48
N VAL A 319 -19.34 3.87 3.79
CA VAL A 319 -19.35 3.75 2.31
C VAL A 319 -19.00 5.08 1.66
N ALA A 320 -19.61 6.18 2.09
CA ALA A 320 -19.39 7.51 1.52
C ALA A 320 -17.91 7.94 1.62
N GLY A 321 -17.28 7.73 2.79
CA GLY A 321 -15.87 8.07 3.01
C GLY A 321 -14.89 7.32 2.10
N MET A 322 -15.24 6.11 1.63
CA MET A 322 -14.37 5.32 0.77
C MET A 322 -14.66 5.50 -0.74
N THR A 323 -15.75 6.13 -1.12
CA THR A 323 -16.18 6.21 -2.53
C THR A 323 -15.21 7.00 -3.38
N THR A 324 -14.85 8.20 -2.96
CA THR A 324 -13.99 9.12 -3.74
C THR A 324 -12.59 8.54 -3.95
N VAL A 325 -11.98 8.02 -2.90
CA VAL A 325 -10.64 7.38 -2.99
C VAL A 325 -10.65 6.12 -3.86
N SER A 326 -11.76 5.39 -3.85
CA SER A 326 -11.95 4.22 -4.73
C SER A 326 -11.95 4.61 -6.22
N ILE A 327 -12.56 5.75 -6.56
CA ILE A 327 -12.55 6.26 -7.94
C ILE A 327 -11.13 6.66 -8.36
N VAL A 328 -10.37 7.35 -7.50
CA VAL A 328 -8.96 7.67 -7.81
C VAL A 328 -8.17 6.39 -8.05
N LEU A 329 -8.33 5.39 -7.18
CA LEU A 329 -7.63 4.11 -7.33
C LEU A 329 -7.85 3.46 -8.68
N ILE A 330 -9.12 3.29 -9.10
CA ILE A 330 -9.43 2.62 -10.37
C ILE A 330 -8.91 3.38 -11.58
N LEU A 331 -8.89 4.74 -11.54
CA LEU A 331 -8.29 5.56 -12.59
C LEU A 331 -6.77 5.33 -12.70
N VAL A 332 -6.06 5.28 -11.57
CA VAL A 332 -4.61 5.00 -11.56
C VAL A 332 -4.33 3.58 -12.06
N VAL A 333 -5.16 2.59 -11.67
CA VAL A 333 -5.03 1.22 -12.17
C VAL A 333 -5.28 1.15 -13.68
N ALA A 334 -6.26 1.89 -14.21
CA ALA A 334 -6.52 1.94 -15.65
C ALA A 334 -5.32 2.52 -16.42
N MET A 335 -4.70 3.59 -15.92
CA MET A 335 -3.48 4.14 -16.53
C MET A 335 -2.32 3.12 -16.49
N GLY A 336 -2.16 2.39 -15.39
CA GLY A 336 -1.20 1.30 -15.26
C GLY A 336 -1.45 0.18 -16.28
N ASN A 337 -2.71 -0.23 -16.48
CA ASN A 337 -3.09 -1.23 -17.49
C ASN A 337 -2.71 -0.78 -18.91
N MET A 338 -2.91 0.49 -19.22
CA MET A 338 -2.49 1.06 -20.51
C MET A 338 -0.98 0.95 -20.75
N LEU A 339 -0.16 1.21 -19.73
CA LEU A 339 1.30 1.06 -19.81
C LEU A 339 1.70 -0.38 -20.13
N VAL A 340 1.04 -1.34 -19.52
CA VAL A 340 1.25 -2.77 -19.78
C VAL A 340 0.83 -3.14 -21.21
N LYS A 341 -0.42 -2.85 -21.60
CA LYS A 341 -0.99 -3.21 -22.90
C LYS A 341 -0.33 -2.49 -24.09
N SER A 342 0.30 -1.33 -23.89
CA SER A 342 1.02 -0.62 -24.94
C SER A 342 2.40 -1.21 -25.27
N GLY A 343 2.94 -2.11 -24.44
CA GLY A 343 4.32 -2.58 -24.54
C GLY A 343 5.37 -1.53 -24.13
N CYS A 344 4.94 -0.44 -23.51
CA CYS A 344 5.86 0.58 -22.98
C CYS A 344 6.85 -0.03 -21.99
N MET A 345 6.37 -0.93 -21.14
CA MET A 345 7.17 -1.65 -20.17
C MET A 345 8.25 -2.51 -20.84
N ASP A 346 7.90 -3.25 -21.89
CA ASP A 346 8.86 -4.07 -22.67
C ASP A 346 9.98 -3.21 -23.23
N THR A 347 9.64 -2.03 -23.76
CA THR A 347 10.62 -1.09 -24.34
C THR A 347 11.62 -0.57 -23.31
N ILE A 348 11.17 -0.30 -22.08
CA ILE A 348 12.05 0.11 -20.95
C ILE A 348 12.98 -1.03 -20.58
N VAL A 349 12.47 -2.25 -20.50
CA VAL A 349 13.22 -3.46 -20.17
C VAL A 349 14.32 -3.72 -21.21
N ASP A 350 14.00 -3.64 -22.50
CA ASP A 350 14.97 -3.88 -23.59
C ASP A 350 16.08 -2.84 -23.57
N TRP A 351 15.75 -1.57 -23.41
CA TRP A 351 16.74 -0.49 -23.27
C TRP A 351 17.72 -0.73 -22.12
N MET A 352 17.22 -1.19 -20.95
CA MET A 352 18.06 -1.48 -19.80
C MET A 352 18.98 -2.68 -20.03
N ASN A 353 18.48 -3.74 -20.68
CA ASN A 353 19.26 -4.92 -21.03
C ASN A 353 20.47 -4.60 -21.91
N GLU A 354 20.32 -3.68 -22.84
CA GLU A 354 21.39 -3.31 -23.78
C GLU A 354 22.46 -2.42 -23.15
N LYS A 355 22.07 -1.46 -22.29
CA LYS A 355 22.95 -0.36 -21.89
C LYS A 355 23.50 -0.41 -20.45
N VAL A 356 22.82 -1.07 -19.52
CA VAL A 356 23.12 -0.93 -18.08
C VAL A 356 23.80 -2.18 -17.49
N ILE A 357 23.58 -3.36 -18.05
CA ILE A 357 23.91 -4.63 -17.37
C ILE A 357 25.19 -5.29 -17.94
N LYS A 358 26.32 -5.01 -17.30
CA LYS A 358 27.59 -5.64 -17.63
C LYS A 358 28.23 -6.45 -16.49
N THR A 359 27.72 -6.30 -15.28
CA THR A 359 28.28 -6.91 -14.07
C THR A 359 27.16 -7.31 -13.10
N PRO A 360 27.39 -8.25 -12.15
CA PRO A 360 26.41 -8.57 -11.10
C PRO A 360 25.96 -7.35 -10.28
N ARG A 361 26.86 -6.38 -10.05
CA ARG A 361 26.52 -5.10 -9.42
C ARG A 361 25.58 -4.28 -10.30
N GLY A 362 25.90 -4.17 -11.59
CA GLY A 362 25.03 -3.49 -12.55
C GLY A 362 23.65 -4.15 -12.65
N ALA A 363 23.58 -5.48 -12.57
CA ALA A 363 22.33 -6.22 -12.54
C ALA A 363 21.48 -5.87 -11.31
N GLU A 364 22.04 -5.84 -10.10
CA GLU A 364 21.33 -5.46 -8.88
C GLU A 364 20.79 -4.01 -8.94
N VAL A 365 21.63 -3.07 -9.42
CA VAL A 365 21.23 -1.66 -9.59
C VAL A 365 20.14 -1.54 -10.66
N ALA A 366 20.23 -2.31 -11.75
CA ALA A 366 19.21 -2.32 -12.79
C ALA A 366 17.86 -2.87 -12.28
N ILE A 367 17.89 -3.93 -11.46
CA ILE A 367 16.69 -4.49 -10.80
C ILE A 367 16.07 -3.44 -9.88
N TRP A 368 16.88 -2.79 -9.03
CA TRP A 368 16.40 -1.74 -8.13
C TRP A 368 15.81 -0.55 -8.90
N LEU A 369 16.49 -0.09 -9.96
CA LEU A 369 16.04 1.03 -10.78
C LEU A 369 14.72 0.73 -11.49
N LEU A 370 14.60 -0.46 -12.08
CA LEU A 370 13.40 -0.87 -12.78
C LEU A 370 12.23 -1.06 -11.79
N ALA A 371 12.49 -1.70 -10.65
CA ALA A 371 11.51 -1.82 -9.56
C ALA A 371 11.05 -0.44 -9.06
N THR A 372 11.95 0.55 -9.02
CA THR A 372 11.61 1.95 -8.69
C THR A 372 10.71 2.57 -9.74
N ILE A 373 11.08 2.48 -11.02
CA ILE A 373 10.29 3.06 -12.12
C ILE A 373 8.88 2.47 -12.13
N PHE A 374 8.75 1.14 -12.08
CA PHE A 374 7.45 0.48 -12.09
C PHE A 374 6.68 0.70 -10.78
N GLY A 375 7.37 0.76 -9.65
CA GLY A 375 6.79 1.12 -8.37
C GLY A 375 6.15 2.51 -8.39
N ILE A 376 6.77 3.48 -9.06
CA ILE A 376 6.19 4.83 -9.25
C ILE A 376 5.02 4.78 -10.23
N LEU A 377 5.20 4.15 -11.40
CA LEU A 377 4.19 4.12 -12.46
C LEU A 377 2.95 3.31 -12.10
N ILE A 378 3.07 2.33 -11.19
CA ILE A 378 1.96 1.44 -10.79
C ILE A 378 1.80 1.49 -9.26
N ALA A 379 1.93 2.67 -8.65
CA ALA A 379 1.88 2.83 -7.19
C ALA A 379 0.52 2.53 -6.55
N ALA A 380 -0.53 2.34 -7.35
CA ALA A 380 -1.84 1.98 -6.81
C ALA A 380 -1.82 0.61 -6.10
N ILE A 381 -1.18 -0.39 -6.70
CA ILE A 381 -1.19 -1.78 -6.20
C ILE A 381 0.14 -2.48 -6.51
N ASN A 382 0.88 -2.88 -5.48
CA ASN A 382 2.17 -3.58 -5.56
C ASN A 382 2.16 -4.83 -6.45
N THR A 383 1.07 -5.57 -6.40
CA THR A 383 0.90 -6.85 -7.11
C THR A 383 1.16 -6.71 -8.61
N ILE A 384 0.57 -5.70 -9.25
CA ILE A 384 0.71 -5.46 -10.69
C ILE A 384 2.15 -5.06 -11.03
N ALA A 385 2.74 -4.14 -10.25
CA ALA A 385 4.11 -3.71 -10.45
C ALA A 385 5.10 -4.90 -10.37
N ASN A 386 4.92 -5.80 -9.38
CA ASN A 386 5.74 -7.01 -9.25
C ASN A 386 5.60 -7.94 -10.46
N ILE A 387 4.38 -8.20 -10.92
CA ILE A 387 4.13 -9.08 -12.08
C ILE A 387 4.83 -8.53 -13.33
N CYS A 388 4.78 -7.21 -13.55
CA CYS A 388 5.38 -6.58 -14.72
C CYS A 388 6.92 -6.65 -14.71
N VAL A 389 7.55 -6.48 -13.55
CA VAL A 389 9.02 -6.43 -13.42
C VAL A 389 9.64 -7.82 -13.26
N ALA A 390 8.93 -8.77 -12.71
CA ALA A 390 9.43 -10.08 -12.34
C ALA A 390 10.12 -10.87 -13.48
N PRO A 391 9.61 -10.91 -14.73
CA PRO A 391 10.26 -11.61 -15.83
C PRO A 391 11.65 -11.04 -16.15
N PHE A 392 11.77 -9.70 -16.14
CA PHE A 392 13.07 -9.04 -16.31
C PHE A 392 14.05 -9.39 -15.19
N VAL A 393 13.59 -9.33 -13.93
CA VAL A 393 14.42 -9.65 -12.76
C VAL A 393 14.92 -11.08 -12.83
N ASN A 394 14.06 -12.02 -13.25
CA ASN A 394 14.42 -13.41 -13.43
C ASN A 394 15.48 -13.57 -14.53
N ALA A 395 15.27 -12.98 -15.71
CA ALA A 395 16.20 -13.08 -16.84
C ALA A 395 17.56 -12.45 -16.53
N VAL A 396 17.57 -11.21 -16.02
CA VAL A 396 18.81 -10.48 -15.69
C VAL A 396 19.55 -11.13 -14.54
N GLY A 397 18.83 -11.57 -13.52
CA GLY A 397 19.41 -12.23 -12.37
C GLY A 397 20.08 -13.55 -12.75
N LYS A 398 19.41 -14.39 -13.55
CA LYS A 398 19.99 -15.64 -14.09
C LYS A 398 21.25 -15.36 -14.90
N LYS A 399 21.20 -14.44 -15.87
CA LYS A 399 22.35 -14.07 -16.72
C LYS A 399 23.60 -13.67 -15.90
N ASN A 400 23.39 -13.07 -14.71
CA ASN A 400 24.46 -12.60 -13.84
C ASN A 400 24.77 -13.55 -12.66
N GLY A 401 24.16 -14.75 -12.63
CA GLY A 401 24.36 -15.77 -11.62
C GLY A 401 23.84 -15.41 -10.24
N LEU A 402 22.95 -14.41 -10.11
CA LEU A 402 22.38 -14.00 -8.83
C LEU A 402 21.42 -15.06 -8.31
N HIS A 403 21.51 -15.39 -7.01
CA HIS A 403 20.61 -16.34 -6.37
C HIS A 403 19.15 -15.85 -6.41
N PRO A 404 18.13 -16.71 -6.58
CA PRO A 404 16.72 -16.32 -6.57
C PRO A 404 16.31 -15.48 -5.37
N TYR A 405 16.81 -15.78 -4.16
CA TYR A 405 16.51 -15.01 -2.96
C TYR A 405 17.01 -13.56 -3.06
N ARG A 406 18.21 -13.35 -3.65
CA ARG A 406 18.74 -11.99 -3.84
C ARG A 406 17.91 -11.18 -4.82
N ARG A 407 17.46 -11.79 -5.90
CA ARG A 407 16.58 -11.19 -6.88
C ARG A 407 15.24 -10.78 -6.28
N THR A 408 14.60 -11.71 -5.55
CA THR A 408 13.34 -11.47 -4.83
C THR A 408 13.47 -10.39 -3.77
N GLU A 409 14.57 -10.38 -3.01
CA GLU A 409 14.84 -9.40 -1.96
C GLU A 409 14.84 -7.97 -2.52
N ILE A 410 15.56 -7.72 -3.61
CA ILE A 410 15.63 -6.38 -4.21
C ILE A 410 14.28 -6.00 -4.81
N LEU A 411 13.64 -6.92 -5.55
CA LEU A 411 12.36 -6.67 -6.20
C LEU A 411 11.27 -6.33 -5.18
N ALA A 412 11.04 -7.21 -4.21
CA ALA A 412 9.94 -7.07 -3.26
C ALA A 412 10.09 -5.84 -2.36
N THR A 413 11.27 -5.63 -1.76
CA THR A 413 11.49 -4.50 -0.85
C THR A 413 11.40 -3.16 -1.55
N THR A 414 11.84 -3.07 -2.80
CA THR A 414 11.79 -1.81 -3.57
C THR A 414 10.36 -1.49 -3.97
N ILE A 415 9.64 -2.40 -4.62
CA ILE A 415 8.28 -2.15 -5.11
C ILE A 415 7.31 -1.93 -3.95
N CYS A 416 7.43 -2.67 -2.85
CA CYS A 416 6.52 -2.58 -1.71
C CYS A 416 6.51 -1.19 -1.06
N SER A 417 7.51 -0.35 -1.28
CA SER A 417 7.60 0.97 -0.65
C SER A 417 6.61 1.99 -1.24
N PHE A 418 6.40 1.96 -2.56
CA PHE A 418 5.77 3.05 -3.33
C PHE A 418 4.29 3.32 -3.02
N PRO A 419 3.40 2.33 -2.85
CA PRO A 419 2.00 2.58 -2.49
C PRO A 419 1.81 3.27 -1.15
N PHE A 420 2.81 3.19 -0.28
CA PHE A 420 2.72 3.70 1.09
C PHE A 420 3.20 5.16 1.24
N PHE A 421 3.89 5.74 0.26
CA PHE A 421 4.35 7.12 0.39
C PHE A 421 4.03 8.04 -0.78
N LEU A 422 3.71 7.51 -1.96
CA LEU A 422 3.31 8.36 -3.08
C LEU A 422 1.90 8.93 -2.87
N PRO A 423 1.65 10.21 -3.17
CA PRO A 423 0.35 10.85 -2.93
C PRO A 423 -0.84 10.16 -3.60
N PHE A 424 -0.61 9.47 -4.71
CA PHE A 424 -1.58 8.67 -5.46
C PHE A 424 -1.44 7.16 -5.20
N GLY A 425 -0.61 6.78 -4.24
CA GLY A 425 -0.44 5.39 -3.81
C GLY A 425 -1.71 4.86 -3.14
N GLY A 426 -2.08 3.61 -3.45
CA GLY A 426 -3.32 3.04 -2.94
C GLY A 426 -3.42 3.05 -1.42
N CYS A 427 -2.31 2.84 -0.73
CA CYS A 427 -2.23 2.85 0.73
C CYS A 427 -2.44 4.26 1.32
N VAL A 428 -1.87 5.28 0.68
CA VAL A 428 -2.05 6.69 1.07
C VAL A 428 -3.51 7.10 0.87
N LEU A 429 -4.08 6.78 -0.29
CA LEU A 429 -5.49 7.07 -0.60
C LEU A 429 -6.44 6.40 0.40
N LEU A 430 -6.17 5.14 0.77
CA LEU A 430 -6.98 4.41 1.74
C LEU A 430 -6.94 5.08 3.13
N LEU A 431 -5.77 5.51 3.58
CA LEU A 431 -5.66 6.22 4.86
C LEU A 431 -6.43 7.55 4.82
N LEU A 432 -6.29 8.32 3.74
CA LEU A 432 -7.01 9.58 3.55
C LEU A 432 -8.53 9.39 3.59
N GLY A 433 -9.03 8.38 2.87
CA GLY A 433 -10.46 8.04 2.89
C GLY A 433 -10.94 7.67 4.29
N GLY A 434 -10.14 6.88 5.02
CA GLY A 434 -10.40 6.55 6.42
C GLY A 434 -10.50 7.79 7.31
N VAL A 435 -9.51 8.67 7.24
CA VAL A 435 -9.50 9.91 8.04
C VAL A 435 -10.68 10.81 7.67
N SER A 436 -10.93 11.04 6.38
CA SER A 436 -12.06 11.85 5.92
C SER A 436 -13.41 11.34 6.43
N SER A 437 -13.60 10.01 6.47
CA SER A 437 -14.85 9.40 6.96
C SER A 437 -15.07 9.54 8.47
N MET A 438 -14.02 9.89 9.22
CA MET A 438 -14.09 10.09 10.68
C MET A 438 -14.30 11.55 11.10
N MET A 439 -14.10 12.53 10.21
CA MET A 439 -14.13 13.96 10.56
C MET A 439 -15.47 14.42 11.12
N ASP A 440 -16.57 13.82 10.65
CA ASP A 440 -17.90 14.11 11.21
C ASP A 440 -18.08 13.57 12.64
N THR A 441 -17.38 12.47 12.98
CA THR A 441 -17.43 11.87 14.32
C THR A 441 -16.42 12.52 15.27
N TYR A 442 -15.28 12.92 14.75
CA TYR A 442 -14.15 13.54 15.47
C TYR A 442 -13.78 14.88 14.85
N PRO A 443 -14.48 15.97 15.15
CA PRO A 443 -14.23 17.30 14.55
C PRO A 443 -12.85 17.90 14.87
N PHE A 444 -12.12 17.35 15.85
CA PHE A 444 -10.75 17.73 16.19
C PHE A 444 -9.70 17.19 15.23
N LEU A 445 -10.07 16.29 14.30
CA LEU A 445 -9.12 15.75 13.34
C LEU A 445 -8.72 16.82 12.32
N PRO A 446 -7.41 17.03 12.10
CA PRO A 446 -6.95 17.94 11.07
C PRO A 446 -7.18 17.35 9.68
N GLU A 447 -7.40 18.21 8.69
CA GLU A 447 -7.35 17.82 7.29
C GLU A 447 -5.94 17.36 6.92
N LEU A 448 -5.84 16.22 6.25
CA LEU A 448 -4.59 15.67 5.73
C LEU A 448 -4.57 15.77 4.21
N GLY A 449 -3.51 16.37 3.68
CA GLY A 449 -3.18 16.31 2.27
C GLY A 449 -2.44 15.01 1.92
N ALA A 450 -2.63 14.51 0.70
CA ALA A 450 -1.88 13.34 0.22
C ALA A 450 -0.36 13.58 0.21
N SER A 451 0.06 14.83 -0.03
CA SER A 451 1.45 15.27 -0.03
C SER A 451 2.10 15.29 1.36
N ASP A 452 1.30 15.52 2.43
CA ASP A 452 1.82 15.64 3.79
C ASP A 452 2.48 14.35 4.28
N MET A 453 1.96 13.22 3.81
CA MET A 453 2.46 11.89 4.16
C MET A 453 3.67 11.47 3.35
N MET A 454 3.95 12.11 2.20
CA MET A 454 5.02 11.69 1.30
C MET A 454 6.38 11.64 2.01
N PHE A 455 6.70 12.64 2.81
CA PHE A 455 7.99 12.75 3.49
C PHE A 455 8.01 12.16 4.90
N THR A 456 6.85 11.83 5.47
CA THR A 456 6.72 11.30 6.83
C THR A 456 6.64 9.79 6.90
N THR A 457 6.54 9.09 5.78
CA THR A 457 6.62 7.63 5.70
C THR A 457 8.07 7.14 5.77
N PHE A 458 8.71 7.38 6.89
CA PHE A 458 10.17 7.22 7.07
C PHE A 458 10.67 5.82 6.73
N TYR A 459 9.90 4.76 7.00
CA TYR A 459 10.31 3.41 6.66
C TYR A 459 10.41 3.19 5.15
N SER A 460 9.44 3.66 4.38
CA SER A 460 9.42 3.47 2.92
C SER A 460 10.63 4.15 2.26
N TRP A 461 10.97 5.35 2.70
CA TRP A 461 12.19 6.02 2.27
C TRP A 461 13.45 5.30 2.74
N ALA A 462 13.50 4.89 4.01
CA ALA A 462 14.66 4.22 4.57
C ALA A 462 14.95 2.90 3.85
N ILE A 463 13.95 2.05 3.61
CA ILE A 463 14.17 0.75 2.94
C ILE A 463 14.56 0.93 1.47
N TRP A 464 13.99 1.90 0.77
CA TRP A 464 14.32 2.21 -0.61
C TRP A 464 15.79 2.67 -0.74
N ILE A 465 16.24 3.58 0.14
CA ILE A 465 17.64 4.05 0.19
C ILE A 465 18.59 2.93 0.63
N VAL A 466 18.23 2.19 1.68
CA VAL A 466 19.03 1.05 2.18
C VAL A 466 19.24 0.03 1.06
N MET A 467 18.21 -0.32 0.30
CA MET A 467 18.33 -1.27 -0.80
C MET A 467 19.22 -0.73 -1.93
N PHE A 468 19.14 0.55 -2.25
CA PHE A 468 20.06 1.18 -3.20
C PHE A 468 21.53 1.05 -2.77
N ILE A 469 21.82 1.44 -1.52
CA ILE A 469 23.15 1.33 -0.94
C ILE A 469 23.62 -0.14 -0.97
N VAL A 470 22.77 -1.07 -0.56
CA VAL A 470 23.03 -2.51 -0.53
C VAL A 470 23.36 -3.06 -1.92
N CYS A 471 22.68 -2.61 -2.99
CA CYS A 471 23.00 -3.00 -4.36
C CYS A 471 24.36 -2.45 -4.81
N ILE A 472 24.69 -1.20 -4.42
CA ILE A 472 25.98 -0.57 -4.76
C ILE A 472 27.15 -1.27 -4.06
N ILE A 473 27.07 -1.44 -2.74
CA ILE A 473 28.19 -2.02 -1.96
C ILE A 473 28.26 -3.54 -2.07
N GLY A 474 27.17 -4.20 -2.51
CA GLY A 474 27.09 -5.66 -2.63
C GLY A 474 26.91 -6.39 -1.29
N TRP A 475 26.41 -5.71 -0.26
CA TRP A 475 26.17 -6.36 1.02
C TRP A 475 25.03 -7.38 0.92
N GLY A 476 25.32 -8.62 1.34
CA GLY A 476 24.39 -9.74 1.20
C GLY A 476 24.21 -10.24 -0.24
N ARG A 477 25.06 -9.79 -1.20
CA ARG A 477 25.05 -10.35 -2.55
C ARG A 477 25.31 -11.82 -2.51
N SER A 478 24.43 -12.58 -3.13
CA SER A 478 24.51 -14.03 -3.21
C SER A 478 24.37 -14.53 -4.64
N PHE A 479 25.07 -15.61 -4.92
CA PHE A 479 25.09 -16.29 -6.20
C PHE A 479 24.48 -17.68 -6.05
N GLU A 480 23.99 -18.22 -7.15
CA GLU A 480 23.51 -19.59 -7.20
C GLU A 480 24.70 -20.55 -7.43
N GLY A 481 24.84 -21.53 -6.55
CA GLY A 481 25.82 -22.60 -6.69
C GLY A 481 25.39 -23.66 -7.72
N LYS A 482 26.25 -24.66 -7.96
CA LYS A 482 26.05 -25.71 -9.00
C LYS A 482 24.79 -26.55 -8.83
N ASN A 483 24.29 -26.70 -7.60
CA ASN A 483 23.04 -27.43 -7.29
C ASN A 483 21.96 -26.50 -6.74
N GLY A 484 22.05 -25.19 -7.01
CA GLY A 484 21.10 -24.19 -6.52
C GLY A 484 21.33 -23.75 -5.08
N GLU A 485 22.55 -23.90 -4.55
CA GLU A 485 22.90 -23.45 -3.19
C GLU A 485 23.02 -21.93 -3.12
N TYR A 486 22.74 -21.40 -1.92
CA TYR A 486 22.91 -19.99 -1.61
C TYR A 486 24.37 -19.69 -1.22
N VAL A 487 25.16 -19.11 -2.13
CA VAL A 487 26.58 -18.81 -1.93
C VAL A 487 26.79 -17.31 -1.82
N LEU A 488 27.33 -16.84 -0.70
CA LEU A 488 27.65 -15.42 -0.52
C LEU A 488 28.88 -15.01 -1.38
N ALA A 489 28.89 -13.75 -1.82
CA ALA A 489 29.98 -13.21 -2.65
C ALA A 489 31.38 -13.30 -1.99
N LYS A 490 31.44 -13.35 -0.65
CA LYS A 490 32.70 -13.54 0.10
C LYS A 490 33.21 -14.96 -0.04
N GLU A 491 32.34 -15.95 0.08
CA GLU A 491 32.69 -17.39 -0.02
C GLU A 491 33.15 -17.77 -1.45
N ARG A 492 32.51 -17.18 -2.47
CA ARG A 492 32.87 -17.39 -3.87
C ARG A 492 34.32 -16.90 -4.24
N LYS A 493 34.90 -16.00 -3.44
CA LYS A 493 36.26 -15.53 -3.63
C LYS A 493 37.33 -16.50 -3.06
N GLU A 494 36.91 -17.32 -2.09
CA GLU A 494 37.77 -18.30 -1.44
C GLU A 494 37.85 -19.61 -2.25
N GLU A 495 36.90 -19.86 -3.16
CA GLU A 495 36.85 -21.03 -4.05
C GLU A 495 37.58 -20.79 -5.41
N LYS A 496 38.06 -19.58 -5.69
CA LYS A 496 38.88 -19.23 -6.88
C LYS A 496 40.34 -19.03 -6.52
#